data_acc1b965a92d067f17354b2742ddf4c9
#
_entry.id   acc1b965a92d067f17354b2742ddf4c9
#
_cell.length_a   1.000
_cell.length_b   1.000
_cell.length_c   1.000
_cell.angle_alpha   90.00
_cell.angle_beta   90.00
_cell.angle_gamma   90.00
#
_symmetry.space_group_name_H-M   'P 1'
#
loop_
_entity.id
_entity.type
_entity.pdbx_description
1 polymer ?
#
loop_
_entity_poly.entity_id
_entity_poly.type
_entity_poly.pdbx_seq_one_letter_code
_entity_poly.pdbx_strand_id
1 'polypeptide(L)'
;PDSFYADIVRLEKLKRDARDEVRRAVWASVLAGLYKDNAGRNRSVWLKKVKGPERMREWASGEWKDASDANFDLSLSHPELLAEVKAADYLPFIEQGEHAAYFGGDLLNVIGRRAVMARKDYKAKEDREAVAGYCAKMLQEYRSRRNREAELLVLLDSLAQSSDEMVGETNRFVWEASSEERERKELDKRGYGAYCRLLERFGDLPLAAEVYLQWMDWSVTAKRKIEWAEEGWKKYASY
;
A
#
# COMPACT_ATOMS: atom_id res chain seq x y z
N PRO A 1 15.78 4.63 -24.51
CA PRO A 1 16.04 3.34 -23.83
C PRO A 1 17.36 3.36 -23.08
N ASP A 2 18.46 3.91 -23.69
CA ASP A 2 19.80 3.91 -23.06
C ASP A 2 19.87 4.83 -21.85
N SER A 3 19.14 5.94 -21.83
CA SER A 3 19.05 6.86 -20.68
C SER A 3 18.47 6.18 -19.45
N PHE A 4 17.41 5.35 -19.58
CA PHE A 4 16.78 4.67 -18.47
C PHE A 4 17.76 3.72 -17.70
N TYR A 5 18.54 2.94 -18.43
CA TYR A 5 19.53 2.06 -17.78
C TYR A 5 20.67 2.86 -17.12
N ALA A 6 21.09 3.96 -17.74
CA ALA A 6 22.10 4.86 -17.16
C ALA A 6 21.57 5.50 -15.87
N ASP A 7 20.30 5.91 -15.84
CA ASP A 7 19.65 6.49 -14.66
C ASP A 7 19.57 5.47 -13.53
N ILE A 8 19.19 4.20 -13.81
CA ILE A 8 19.19 3.15 -12.78
C ILE A 8 20.60 2.93 -12.23
N VAL A 9 21.63 2.82 -13.07
CA VAL A 9 23.02 2.65 -12.61
C VAL A 9 23.45 3.81 -11.71
N ARG A 10 23.06 5.05 -12.08
CA ARG A 10 23.31 6.23 -11.26
C ARG A 10 22.61 6.17 -9.92
N LEU A 11 21.34 5.75 -9.87
CA LEU A 11 20.56 5.60 -8.65
C LEU A 11 21.11 4.48 -7.75
N GLU A 12 21.54 3.35 -8.34
CA GLU A 12 22.23 2.28 -7.60
C GLU A 12 23.52 2.79 -6.93
N LYS A 13 24.26 3.65 -7.63
CA LYS A 13 25.44 4.30 -7.05
C LYS A 13 25.04 5.24 -5.91
N LEU A 14 24.02 6.08 -6.08
CA LEU A 14 23.53 6.98 -5.03
C LEU A 14 23.05 6.23 -3.80
N LYS A 15 22.34 5.11 -3.98
CA LYS A 15 21.92 4.22 -2.89
C LYS A 15 23.12 3.65 -2.13
N ARG A 16 24.11 3.10 -2.86
CA ARG A 16 25.31 2.50 -2.27
C ARG A 16 26.15 3.54 -1.51
N ASP A 17 26.29 4.72 -2.09
CA ASP A 17 27.14 5.81 -1.56
C ASP A 17 26.36 6.70 -0.56
N ALA A 18 25.13 6.34 -0.20
CA ALA A 18 24.30 7.10 0.74
C ALA A 18 24.96 7.17 2.12
N ARG A 19 25.01 8.38 2.68
CA ARG A 19 25.70 8.67 3.94
C ARG A 19 24.95 8.17 5.19
N ASP A 20 23.64 8.02 5.07
CA ASP A 20 22.75 7.61 6.15
C ASP A 20 21.67 6.64 5.65
N GLU A 21 21.04 5.91 6.58
CA GLU A 21 20.06 4.88 6.30
C GLU A 21 18.76 5.46 5.71
N VAL A 22 18.36 6.68 6.08
CA VAL A 22 17.15 7.33 5.54
C VAL A 22 17.33 7.61 4.05
N ARG A 23 18.44 8.21 3.66
CA ARG A 23 18.73 8.45 2.23
C ARG A 23 18.85 7.13 1.45
N ARG A 24 19.46 6.11 2.05
CA ARG A 24 19.55 4.78 1.45
C ARG A 24 18.16 4.20 1.22
N ALA A 25 17.26 4.29 2.20
CA ALA A 25 15.88 3.84 2.10
C ALA A 25 15.09 4.58 1.01
N VAL A 26 15.25 5.90 0.90
CA VAL A 26 14.60 6.70 -0.16
C VAL A 26 15.06 6.23 -1.54
N TRP A 27 16.38 6.10 -1.79
CA TRP A 27 16.89 5.63 -3.07
C TRP A 27 16.46 4.18 -3.36
N ALA A 28 16.41 3.32 -2.35
CA ALA A 28 15.90 1.97 -2.49
C ALA A 28 14.43 1.98 -2.90
N SER A 29 13.59 2.78 -2.26
CA SER A 29 12.17 2.91 -2.62
C SER A 29 11.97 3.42 -4.06
N VAL A 30 12.78 4.39 -4.51
CA VAL A 30 12.73 4.89 -5.89
C VAL A 30 13.10 3.80 -6.88
N LEU A 31 14.22 3.10 -6.64
CA LEU A 31 14.68 1.98 -7.47
C LEU A 31 13.66 0.85 -7.53
N ALA A 32 13.05 0.49 -6.39
CA ALA A 32 12.03 -0.54 -6.32
C ALA A 32 10.86 -0.26 -7.28
N GLY A 33 10.38 1.00 -7.31
CA GLY A 33 9.33 1.40 -8.25
C GLY A 33 9.75 1.29 -9.70
N LEU A 34 10.96 1.77 -10.05
CA LEU A 34 11.48 1.68 -11.42
C LEU A 34 11.67 0.23 -11.88
N TYR A 35 12.13 -0.65 -11.00
CA TYR A 35 12.25 -2.07 -11.28
C TYR A 35 10.89 -2.74 -11.48
N LYS A 36 9.90 -2.42 -10.62
CA LYS A 36 8.52 -2.91 -10.77
C LYS A 36 7.91 -2.52 -12.11
N ASP A 37 8.01 -1.23 -12.47
CA ASP A 37 7.45 -0.71 -13.71
C ASP A 37 8.05 -1.40 -14.93
N ASN A 38 9.33 -1.75 -14.87
CA ASN A 38 10.00 -2.44 -15.97
C ASN A 38 9.69 -3.94 -16.00
N ALA A 39 9.48 -4.59 -14.86
CA ALA A 39 9.02 -5.97 -14.79
C ALA A 39 7.68 -6.18 -15.52
N GLY A 40 6.76 -5.20 -15.40
CA GLY A 40 5.48 -5.21 -16.09
C GLY A 40 5.57 -5.03 -17.61
N ARG A 41 6.62 -4.36 -18.09
CA ARG A 41 6.83 -4.08 -19.53
C ARG A 41 7.54 -5.22 -20.27
N ASN A 42 8.46 -5.90 -19.62
CA ASN A 42 9.29 -6.95 -20.23
C ASN A 42 8.70 -8.35 -20.01
N ARG A 43 7.68 -8.70 -20.80
CA ARG A 43 7.07 -10.04 -20.78
C ARG A 43 7.80 -11.10 -21.61
N SER A 44 8.96 -10.81 -22.19
CA SER A 44 9.71 -11.81 -22.97
C SER A 44 10.43 -12.79 -22.06
N VAL A 45 9.91 -13.97 -22.01
CA VAL A 45 9.99 -15.02 -21.00
C VAL A 45 11.26 -15.89 -21.05
N TRP A 46 12.17 -15.69 -22.01
CA TRP A 46 13.14 -16.76 -22.36
C TRP A 46 14.61 -16.38 -22.22
N LEU A 47 14.94 -15.33 -21.48
CA LEU A 47 16.33 -14.96 -21.25
C LEU A 47 16.89 -15.73 -20.05
N LYS A 48 18.14 -16.16 -20.18
CA LYS A 48 18.89 -16.82 -19.09
C LYS A 48 18.97 -15.90 -17.89
N LYS A 49 18.79 -16.43 -16.67
CA LYS A 49 18.99 -15.68 -15.43
C LYS A 49 20.41 -15.12 -15.37
N VAL A 50 20.52 -13.82 -15.43
CA VAL A 50 21.78 -13.08 -15.40
C VAL A 50 21.73 -12.14 -14.21
N LYS A 51 22.78 -12.13 -13.39
CA LYS A 51 22.85 -11.32 -12.18
C LYS A 51 23.69 -10.06 -12.42
N GLY A 52 23.33 -8.99 -11.70
CA GLY A 52 24.10 -7.75 -11.65
C GLY A 52 23.49 -6.60 -12.44
N PRO A 53 23.53 -5.36 -11.90
CA PRO A 53 22.89 -4.19 -12.52
C PRO A 53 23.52 -3.80 -13.87
N GLU A 54 24.76 -4.15 -14.12
CA GLU A 54 25.45 -3.95 -15.40
C GLU A 54 24.86 -4.77 -16.55
N ARG A 55 24.10 -5.83 -16.22
CA ARG A 55 23.46 -6.74 -17.17
C ARG A 55 21.94 -6.63 -17.21
N MET A 56 21.36 -5.56 -16.67
CA MET A 56 19.92 -5.32 -16.61
C MET A 56 19.19 -5.44 -17.94
N ARG A 57 19.87 -5.14 -19.06
CA ARG A 57 19.29 -5.29 -20.40
C ARG A 57 18.95 -6.75 -20.75
N GLU A 58 19.58 -7.70 -20.06
CA GLU A 58 19.39 -9.14 -20.24
C GLU A 58 18.42 -9.74 -19.21
N TRP A 59 17.88 -8.91 -18.30
CA TRP A 59 16.98 -9.38 -17.25
C TRP A 59 15.62 -9.75 -17.81
N ALA A 60 15.09 -10.90 -17.40
CA ALA A 60 13.70 -11.29 -17.55
C ALA A 60 12.83 -10.60 -16.49
N SER A 61 11.50 -10.70 -16.59
CA SER A 61 10.59 -10.05 -15.63
C SER A 61 10.79 -10.56 -14.18
N GLY A 62 11.27 -11.79 -14.00
CA GLY A 62 11.60 -12.34 -12.68
C GLY A 62 12.75 -11.60 -12.00
N GLU A 63 13.85 -11.32 -12.72
CA GLU A 63 14.98 -10.58 -12.18
C GLU A 63 14.61 -9.14 -11.82
N TRP A 64 13.75 -8.50 -12.63
CA TRP A 64 13.22 -7.18 -12.34
C TRP A 64 12.34 -7.18 -11.08
N LYS A 65 11.49 -8.21 -10.93
CA LYS A 65 10.67 -8.38 -9.72
C LYS A 65 11.55 -8.59 -8.49
N ASP A 66 12.51 -9.52 -8.56
CA ASP A 66 13.41 -9.83 -7.43
C ASP A 66 14.20 -8.58 -6.99
N ALA A 67 14.68 -7.78 -7.95
CA ALA A 67 15.36 -6.51 -7.66
C ALA A 67 14.43 -5.47 -7.03
N SER A 68 13.19 -5.38 -7.51
CA SER A 68 12.16 -4.52 -6.92
C SER A 68 11.88 -4.92 -5.47
N ASP A 69 11.66 -6.21 -5.24
CA ASP A 69 11.34 -6.76 -3.93
C ASP A 69 12.46 -6.52 -2.92
N ALA A 70 13.70 -6.81 -3.29
CA ALA A 70 14.87 -6.58 -2.44
C ALA A 70 15.04 -5.09 -2.08
N ASN A 71 14.71 -4.18 -3.00
CA ASN A 71 14.79 -2.75 -2.74
C ASN A 71 13.63 -2.24 -1.86
N PHE A 72 12.40 -2.80 -1.96
CA PHE A 72 11.33 -2.50 -0.99
C PHE A 72 11.69 -3.01 0.40
N ASP A 73 12.23 -4.21 0.53
CA ASP A 73 12.68 -4.77 1.82
C ASP A 73 13.77 -3.89 2.45
N LEU A 74 14.74 -3.45 1.64
CA LEU A 74 15.80 -2.54 2.09
C LEU A 74 15.23 -1.17 2.52
N SER A 75 14.26 -0.64 1.79
CA SER A 75 13.65 0.65 2.11
C SER A 75 12.92 0.67 3.45
N LEU A 76 12.51 -0.49 3.95
CA LEU A 76 11.81 -0.65 5.23
C LEU A 76 12.65 -1.41 6.28
N SER A 77 13.98 -1.37 6.15
CA SER A 77 14.87 -2.00 7.14
C SER A 77 14.99 -1.22 8.45
N HIS A 78 14.77 0.11 8.41
CA HIS A 78 14.84 1.02 9.56
C HIS A 78 13.59 1.89 9.66
N PRO A 79 12.40 1.29 9.97
CA PRO A 79 11.13 2.03 10.03
C PRO A 79 11.15 3.13 11.10
N GLU A 80 11.88 2.93 12.19
CA GLU A 80 12.03 3.89 13.29
C GLU A 80 12.66 5.21 12.84
N LEU A 81 13.67 5.15 11.95
CA LEU A 81 14.31 6.34 11.41
C LEU A 81 13.41 7.07 10.41
N LEU A 82 12.66 6.33 9.60
CA LEU A 82 11.74 6.91 8.62
C LEU A 82 10.56 7.63 9.28
N ALA A 83 10.08 7.14 10.42
CA ALA A 83 8.99 7.76 11.17
C ALA A 83 9.38 9.08 11.86
N GLU A 84 10.68 9.38 11.96
CA GLU A 84 11.19 10.65 12.49
C GLU A 84 11.30 11.76 11.44
N VAL A 85 11.27 11.40 10.17
CA VAL A 85 11.56 12.32 9.08
C VAL A 85 10.26 12.74 8.38
N LYS A 86 10.07 14.04 8.22
CA LYS A 86 8.91 14.57 7.48
C LYS A 86 9.05 14.27 5.99
N ALA A 87 7.99 13.77 5.39
CA ALA A 87 7.94 13.53 3.96
C ALA A 87 8.21 14.81 3.15
N ALA A 88 7.76 15.96 3.65
CA ALA A 88 7.97 17.28 3.04
C ALA A 88 9.46 17.67 2.89
N ASP A 89 10.36 17.11 3.70
CA ASP A 89 11.80 17.37 3.58
C ASP A 89 12.42 16.72 2.33
N TYR A 90 11.65 15.88 1.64
CA TYR A 90 12.06 15.16 0.43
C TYR A 90 11.33 15.61 -0.85
N LEU A 91 10.74 16.80 -0.84
CA LEU A 91 10.29 17.45 -2.08
C LEU A 91 11.52 17.82 -2.93
N PRO A 92 11.51 17.61 -4.25
CA PRO A 92 10.40 17.23 -5.12
C PRO A 92 10.27 15.71 -5.39
N PHE A 93 10.96 14.83 -4.68
CA PHE A 93 10.87 13.38 -4.88
C PHE A 93 9.52 12.78 -4.44
N ILE A 94 8.79 13.52 -3.61
CA ILE A 94 7.46 13.18 -3.12
C ILE A 94 6.53 14.31 -3.53
N GLU A 95 5.54 14.00 -4.39
CA GLU A 95 4.48 14.94 -4.71
C GLU A 95 3.47 14.99 -3.55
N GLN A 96 3.13 16.20 -3.14
CA GLN A 96 2.09 16.42 -2.15
C GLN A 96 0.74 16.49 -2.87
N GLY A 97 -0.13 15.48 -2.67
CA GLY A 97 -1.50 15.51 -3.16
C GLY A 97 -2.38 16.49 -2.36
N GLU A 98 -3.57 16.80 -2.88
CA GLU A 98 -4.53 17.73 -2.26
C GLU A 98 -4.90 17.35 -0.82
N HIS A 99 -4.91 16.06 -0.49
CA HIS A 99 -5.30 15.55 0.81
C HIS A 99 -4.11 15.07 1.67
N ALA A 100 -2.89 15.43 1.31
CA ALA A 100 -1.67 14.96 2.00
C ALA A 100 -1.65 15.30 3.51
N ALA A 101 -2.34 16.37 3.92
CA ALA A 101 -2.45 16.76 5.33
C ALA A 101 -3.15 15.70 6.20
N TYR A 102 -4.00 14.86 5.60
CA TYR A 102 -4.76 13.80 6.30
C TYR A 102 -4.05 12.45 6.32
N PHE A 103 -3.00 12.26 5.51
CA PHE A 103 -2.36 10.97 5.26
C PHE A 103 -0.95 10.85 5.87
N GLY A 104 -0.74 11.32 7.07
CA GLY A 104 0.52 11.15 7.77
C GLY A 104 1.72 11.81 7.07
N GLY A 105 2.43 12.67 7.78
CA GLY A 105 3.47 13.51 7.19
C GLY A 105 4.87 12.92 7.24
N ASP A 106 5.06 11.64 7.58
CA ASP A 106 6.39 11.03 7.71
C ASP A 106 6.78 10.14 6.52
N LEU A 107 8.09 9.89 6.38
CA LEU A 107 8.62 9.05 5.30
C LEU A 107 8.22 7.58 5.43
N LEU A 108 8.00 7.08 6.66
CA LEU A 108 7.57 5.70 6.86
C LEU A 108 6.21 5.45 6.21
N ASN A 109 5.29 6.40 6.34
CA ASN A 109 3.98 6.32 5.70
C ASN A 109 4.13 6.25 4.16
N VAL A 110 4.87 7.18 3.58
CA VAL A 110 5.03 7.28 2.12
C VAL A 110 5.72 6.03 1.55
N ILE A 111 6.86 5.65 2.12
CA ILE A 111 7.67 4.52 1.64
C ILE A 111 6.96 3.19 1.91
N GLY A 112 6.37 3.03 3.09
CA GLY A 112 5.68 1.81 3.48
C GLY A 112 4.43 1.56 2.65
N ARG A 113 3.57 2.57 2.47
CA ARG A 113 2.39 2.45 1.60
C ARG A 113 2.77 2.16 0.15
N ARG A 114 3.84 2.80 -0.35
CA ARG A 114 4.35 2.51 -1.70
C ARG A 114 4.77 1.04 -1.85
N ALA A 115 5.45 0.47 -0.85
CA ALA A 115 5.85 -0.93 -0.84
C ALA A 115 4.63 -1.87 -0.78
N VAL A 116 3.66 -1.56 0.08
CA VAL A 116 2.39 -2.29 0.20
C VAL A 116 1.63 -2.28 -1.12
N MET A 117 1.39 -1.10 -1.71
CA MET A 117 0.65 -0.95 -2.97
C MET A 117 1.38 -1.61 -4.15
N ALA A 118 2.71 -1.58 -4.17
CA ALA A 118 3.49 -2.21 -5.22
C ALA A 118 3.34 -3.73 -5.24
N ARG A 119 3.19 -4.36 -4.07
CA ARG A 119 3.00 -5.80 -3.92
C ARG A 119 1.54 -6.26 -4.03
N LYS A 120 0.58 -5.36 -3.85
CA LYS A 120 -0.86 -5.66 -3.93
C LYS A 120 -1.26 -6.29 -5.27
N ASP A 121 -0.61 -5.91 -6.37
CA ASP A 121 -0.91 -6.42 -7.70
C ASP A 121 -0.46 -7.88 -7.91
N TYR A 122 0.37 -8.42 -7.04
CA TYR A 122 0.84 -9.80 -7.08
C TYR A 122 0.01 -10.67 -6.14
N LYS A 123 -0.58 -11.72 -6.69
CA LYS A 123 -1.46 -12.65 -5.93
C LYS A 123 -0.70 -13.84 -5.30
N ALA A 124 0.63 -13.86 -5.40
CA ALA A 124 1.44 -14.93 -4.84
C ALA A 124 1.42 -14.89 -3.30
N LYS A 125 1.58 -16.06 -2.67
CA LYS A 125 1.61 -16.18 -1.21
C LYS A 125 2.73 -15.36 -0.59
N GLU A 126 3.90 -15.37 -1.23
CA GLU A 126 5.09 -14.66 -0.79
C GLU A 126 4.87 -13.14 -0.79
N ASP A 127 4.12 -12.62 -1.76
CA ASP A 127 3.80 -11.20 -1.84
C ASP A 127 2.83 -10.79 -0.73
N ARG A 128 1.85 -11.65 -0.38
CA ARG A 128 0.94 -11.42 0.75
C ARG A 128 1.69 -11.41 2.09
N GLU A 129 2.61 -12.36 2.29
CA GLU A 129 3.46 -12.42 3.48
C GLU A 129 4.35 -11.17 3.60
N ALA A 130 4.92 -10.70 2.49
CA ALA A 130 5.71 -9.47 2.46
C ALA A 130 4.87 -8.24 2.83
N VAL A 131 3.67 -8.11 2.26
CA VAL A 131 2.73 -7.02 2.60
C VAL A 131 2.36 -7.04 4.08
N ALA A 132 2.01 -8.22 4.61
CA ALA A 132 1.72 -8.36 6.03
C ALA A 132 2.93 -7.97 6.90
N GLY A 133 4.15 -8.32 6.48
CA GLY A 133 5.39 -7.91 7.12
C GLY A 133 5.61 -6.40 7.12
N TYR A 134 5.36 -5.73 5.99
CA TYR A 134 5.46 -4.27 5.90
C TYR A 134 4.44 -3.57 6.79
N CYS A 135 3.17 -4.00 6.74
CA CYS A 135 2.14 -3.48 7.62
C CYS A 135 2.48 -3.70 9.11
N ALA A 136 3.01 -4.86 9.47
CA ALA A 136 3.40 -5.17 10.85
C ALA A 136 4.50 -4.22 11.36
N LYS A 137 5.55 -3.96 10.56
CA LYS A 137 6.62 -3.00 10.89
C LYS A 137 6.07 -1.60 11.11
N MET A 138 5.23 -1.11 10.19
CA MET A 138 4.61 0.21 10.29
C MET A 138 3.72 0.30 11.54
N LEU A 139 2.87 -0.69 11.79
CA LEU A 139 1.98 -0.73 12.96
C LEU A 139 2.76 -0.76 14.27
N GLN A 140 3.85 -1.53 14.35
CA GLN A 140 4.72 -1.57 15.52
C GLN A 140 5.24 -0.17 15.84
N GLU A 141 5.74 0.53 14.84
CA GLU A 141 6.32 1.86 15.00
C GLU A 141 5.27 2.89 15.40
N TYR A 142 4.13 2.95 14.69
CA TYR A 142 3.07 3.92 15.00
C TYR A 142 2.41 3.68 16.36
N ARG A 143 2.28 2.44 16.81
CA ARG A 143 1.79 2.11 18.16
C ARG A 143 2.77 2.56 19.23
N SER A 144 4.07 2.36 19.04
CA SER A 144 5.09 2.79 19.98
C SER A 144 5.08 4.32 20.16
N ARG A 145 4.82 5.05 19.08
CA ARG A 145 4.73 6.52 19.03
C ARG A 145 3.35 7.06 19.39
N ARG A 146 2.34 6.20 19.59
CA ARG A 146 0.94 6.56 19.80
C ARG A 146 0.38 7.43 18.67
N ASN A 147 0.86 7.25 17.45
CA ASN A 147 0.36 7.92 16.26
C ASN A 147 -0.88 7.17 15.74
N ARG A 148 -2.05 7.51 16.30
CA ARG A 148 -3.33 6.82 16.02
C ARG A 148 -3.81 6.99 14.59
N GLU A 149 -3.56 8.15 13.98
CA GLU A 149 -3.96 8.42 12.59
C GLU A 149 -3.18 7.54 11.61
N ALA A 150 -1.86 7.49 11.75
CA ALA A 150 -1.03 6.65 10.93
C ALA A 150 -1.30 5.15 11.18
N GLU A 151 -1.58 4.75 12.43
CA GLU A 151 -2.02 3.38 12.75
C GLU A 151 -3.32 3.03 12.02
N LEU A 152 -4.32 3.91 12.07
CA LEU A 152 -5.60 3.70 11.37
C LEU A 152 -5.38 3.55 9.87
N LEU A 153 -4.57 4.40 9.26
CA LEU A 153 -4.28 4.37 7.83
C LEU A 153 -3.68 3.03 7.39
N VAL A 154 -2.69 2.51 8.13
CA VAL A 154 -2.09 1.21 7.84
C VAL A 154 -3.11 0.07 7.99
N LEU A 155 -3.99 0.14 8.98
CA LEU A 155 -5.05 -0.85 9.18
C LEU A 155 -6.07 -0.83 8.04
N LEU A 156 -6.46 0.36 7.55
CA LEU A 156 -7.34 0.51 6.39
C LEU A 156 -6.70 -0.09 5.13
N ASP A 157 -5.43 0.23 4.85
CA ASP A 157 -4.70 -0.33 3.71
C ASP A 157 -4.60 -1.86 3.80
N SER A 158 -4.36 -2.41 4.99
CA SER A 158 -4.28 -3.86 5.23
C SER A 158 -5.63 -4.56 5.02
N LEU A 159 -6.73 -3.96 5.49
CA LEU A 159 -8.07 -4.52 5.32
C LEU A 159 -8.55 -4.46 3.87
N ALA A 160 -8.26 -3.36 3.16
CA ALA A 160 -8.60 -3.24 1.75
C ALA A 160 -7.96 -4.34 0.90
N GLN A 161 -6.79 -4.83 1.27
CA GLN A 161 -6.13 -5.95 0.59
C GLN A 161 -6.81 -7.30 0.84
N SER A 162 -7.19 -7.57 2.10
CA SER A 162 -7.83 -8.85 2.44
C SER A 162 -9.23 -8.97 1.87
N SER A 163 -9.95 -7.86 1.65
CA SER A 163 -11.29 -7.87 1.08
C SER A 163 -11.30 -8.14 -0.43
N ASP A 164 -10.32 -7.67 -1.17
CA ASP A 164 -10.21 -7.90 -2.62
C ASP A 164 -10.00 -9.38 -2.98
N GLU A 165 -9.38 -10.16 -2.08
CA GLU A 165 -9.14 -11.59 -2.29
C GLU A 165 -10.40 -12.45 -2.11
N MET A 166 -11.29 -12.08 -1.19
CA MET A 166 -12.49 -12.87 -0.87
C MET A 166 -13.60 -12.74 -1.93
N VAL A 167 -13.60 -11.68 -2.72
CA VAL A 167 -14.62 -11.44 -3.76
C VAL A 167 -14.43 -12.34 -4.98
N GLY A 168 -13.21 -12.82 -5.25
CA GLY A 168 -12.91 -13.65 -6.44
C GLY A 168 -13.44 -15.08 -6.42
N GLU A 169 -13.71 -15.67 -5.25
CA GLU A 169 -13.97 -17.11 -5.14
C GLU A 169 -15.45 -17.53 -5.11
N THR A 170 -16.41 -16.62 -4.98
CA THR A 170 -17.77 -17.00 -4.57
C THR A 170 -18.93 -16.70 -5.53
N ASN A 171 -18.69 -16.47 -6.82
CA ASN A 171 -19.75 -16.12 -7.79
C ASN A 171 -20.69 -17.27 -8.23
N ARG A 172 -20.68 -18.44 -7.56
CA ARG A 172 -21.41 -19.62 -8.08
C ARG A 172 -22.75 -19.99 -7.42
N PHE A 173 -23.16 -19.47 -6.27
CA PHE A 173 -24.28 -20.05 -5.51
C PHE A 173 -25.24 -19.08 -4.80
N VAL A 174 -25.68 -17.97 -5.40
CA VAL A 174 -26.59 -17.04 -4.69
C VAL A 174 -27.81 -16.62 -5.53
N TRP A 175 -28.52 -17.58 -6.16
CA TRP A 175 -29.76 -17.24 -6.87
C TRP A 175 -31.03 -17.26 -6.00
N GLU A 176 -31.01 -17.86 -4.80
CA GLU A 176 -32.19 -18.08 -3.96
C GLU A 176 -32.30 -17.18 -2.73
N ALA A 177 -31.29 -16.37 -2.40
CA ALA A 177 -31.31 -15.50 -1.22
C ALA A 177 -32.00 -14.16 -1.51
N SER A 178 -32.66 -13.56 -0.51
CA SER A 178 -33.19 -12.20 -0.59
C SER A 178 -32.09 -11.16 -0.89
N SER A 179 -32.45 -10.00 -1.41
CA SER A 179 -31.47 -8.94 -1.69
C SER A 179 -30.68 -8.49 -0.46
N GLU A 180 -31.33 -8.43 0.70
CA GLU A 180 -30.74 -8.06 1.98
C GLU A 180 -29.79 -9.15 2.52
N GLU A 181 -30.13 -10.41 2.35
CA GLU A 181 -29.27 -11.53 2.77
C GLU A 181 -28.03 -11.65 1.88
N ARG A 182 -28.17 -11.38 0.58
CA ARG A 182 -27.04 -11.28 -0.35
C ARG A 182 -26.11 -10.13 0.02
N GLU A 183 -26.67 -8.95 0.30
CA GLU A 183 -25.89 -7.79 0.70
C GLU A 183 -25.13 -8.06 2.02
N ARG A 184 -25.79 -8.65 3.02
CA ARG A 184 -25.14 -9.01 4.28
C ARG A 184 -24.00 -10.00 4.10
N LYS A 185 -24.20 -11.05 3.32
CA LYS A 185 -23.15 -12.03 3.02
C LYS A 185 -21.98 -11.40 2.26
N GLU A 186 -22.27 -10.46 1.35
CA GLU A 186 -21.23 -9.74 0.60
C GLU A 186 -20.43 -8.81 1.52
N LEU A 187 -21.08 -8.08 2.42
CA LEU A 187 -20.42 -7.23 3.40
C LEU A 187 -19.55 -8.04 4.38
N ASP A 188 -20.03 -9.19 4.85
CA ASP A 188 -19.29 -10.07 5.74
C ASP A 188 -18.00 -10.59 5.05
N LYS A 189 -18.09 -10.97 3.77
CA LYS A 189 -16.92 -11.37 2.96
C LYS A 189 -15.88 -10.25 2.81
N ARG A 190 -16.33 -9.01 2.68
CA ARG A 190 -15.44 -7.84 2.55
C ARG A 190 -14.88 -7.36 3.90
N GLY A 191 -15.17 -8.08 4.98
CA GLY A 191 -14.62 -7.77 6.29
C GLY A 191 -15.33 -6.63 7.02
N TYR A 192 -16.63 -6.39 6.74
CA TYR A 192 -17.44 -5.34 7.39
C TYR A 192 -17.24 -5.27 8.91
N GLY A 193 -17.25 -6.42 9.60
CA GLY A 193 -17.02 -6.47 11.05
C GLY A 193 -15.65 -5.96 11.49
N ALA A 194 -14.61 -6.08 10.64
CA ALA A 194 -13.29 -5.52 10.95
C ALA A 194 -13.30 -3.98 10.86
N TYR A 195 -13.98 -3.42 9.87
CA TYR A 195 -14.16 -1.97 9.76
C TYR A 195 -15.03 -1.39 10.88
N CYS A 196 -16.06 -2.11 11.36
CA CYS A 196 -16.81 -1.71 12.55
C CYS A 196 -15.89 -1.56 13.76
N ARG A 197 -14.98 -2.52 13.98
CA ARG A 197 -13.99 -2.43 15.07
C ARG A 197 -13.02 -1.25 14.90
N LEU A 198 -12.69 -0.86 13.66
CA LEU A 198 -11.92 0.36 13.44
C LEU A 198 -12.69 1.61 13.86
N LEU A 199 -13.99 1.70 13.52
CA LEU A 199 -14.84 2.82 13.97
C LEU A 199 -15.01 2.87 15.49
N GLU A 200 -15.13 1.74 16.16
CA GLU A 200 -15.17 1.69 17.63
C GLU A 200 -13.89 2.24 18.26
N ARG A 201 -12.74 1.94 17.67
CA ARG A 201 -11.43 2.32 18.22
C ARG A 201 -10.95 3.71 17.79
N PHE A 202 -11.25 4.11 16.57
CA PHE A 202 -10.70 5.31 15.93
C PHE A 202 -11.76 6.29 15.44
N GLY A 203 -13.02 6.06 15.79
CA GLY A 203 -14.15 6.86 15.28
C GLY A 203 -14.19 8.32 15.75
N ASP A 204 -13.26 8.73 16.61
CA ASP A 204 -12.97 10.10 17.01
C ASP A 204 -12.00 10.82 16.05
N LEU A 205 -11.36 10.10 15.12
CA LEU A 205 -10.43 10.67 14.16
C LEU A 205 -11.14 11.03 12.85
N PRO A 206 -10.84 12.18 12.23
CA PRO A 206 -11.41 12.55 10.92
C PRO A 206 -11.17 11.50 9.84
N LEU A 207 -9.99 10.88 9.83
CA LEU A 207 -9.62 9.83 8.90
C LEU A 207 -10.54 8.58 8.96
N ALA A 208 -11.27 8.38 10.07
CA ALA A 208 -12.23 7.29 10.16
C ALA A 208 -13.43 7.46 9.21
N ALA A 209 -13.62 8.62 8.60
CA ALA A 209 -14.57 8.85 7.51
C ALA A 209 -14.31 7.92 6.31
N GLU A 210 -13.04 7.52 6.07
CA GLU A 210 -12.66 6.58 5.02
C GLU A 210 -13.39 5.23 5.12
N VAL A 211 -13.77 4.81 6.33
CA VAL A 211 -14.58 3.59 6.52
C VAL A 211 -15.94 3.72 5.84
N TYR A 212 -16.59 4.86 5.97
CA TYR A 212 -17.89 5.11 5.33
C TYR A 212 -17.77 5.20 3.82
N LEU A 213 -16.71 5.82 3.31
CA LEU A 213 -16.42 5.85 1.87
C LEU A 213 -16.23 4.43 1.32
N GLN A 214 -15.49 3.60 2.02
CA GLN A 214 -15.28 2.21 1.64
C GLN A 214 -16.59 1.40 1.65
N TRP A 215 -17.46 1.61 2.64
CA TRP A 215 -18.76 0.95 2.68
C TRP A 215 -19.68 1.41 1.55
N MET A 216 -19.66 2.69 1.20
CA MET A 216 -20.43 3.22 0.07
C MET A 216 -20.00 2.56 -1.25
N ASP A 217 -18.71 2.33 -1.45
CA ASP A 217 -18.19 1.63 -2.62
C ASP A 217 -18.63 0.16 -2.68
N TRP A 218 -18.79 -0.48 -1.53
CA TRP A 218 -19.22 -1.87 -1.46
C TRP A 218 -20.73 -2.07 -1.58
N SER A 219 -21.51 -1.04 -1.31
CA SER A 219 -22.96 -1.17 -1.28
C SER A 219 -23.56 -1.44 -2.65
N VAL A 220 -24.41 -2.45 -2.70
CA VAL A 220 -25.14 -2.85 -3.89
C VAL A 220 -26.42 -2.00 -4.09
N THR A 221 -26.93 -1.38 -3.02
CA THR A 221 -28.19 -0.64 -3.04
C THR A 221 -27.97 0.86 -2.86
N ALA A 222 -28.69 1.68 -3.65
CA ALA A 222 -28.64 3.13 -3.52
C ALA A 222 -29.11 3.61 -2.13
N LYS A 223 -30.09 2.92 -1.55
CA LYS A 223 -30.60 3.24 -0.20
C LYS A 223 -29.48 3.15 0.84
N ARG A 224 -28.75 2.06 0.87
CA ARG A 224 -27.66 1.85 1.84
C ARG A 224 -26.52 2.84 1.64
N LYS A 225 -26.18 3.16 0.39
CA LYS A 225 -25.19 4.21 0.07
C LYS A 225 -25.57 5.54 0.68
N ILE A 226 -26.84 5.94 0.56
CA ILE A 226 -27.35 7.20 1.11
C ILE A 226 -27.28 7.16 2.65
N GLU A 227 -27.75 6.08 3.28
CA GLU A 227 -27.67 5.92 4.73
C GLU A 227 -26.26 6.10 5.27
N TRP A 228 -25.26 5.46 4.66
CA TRP A 228 -23.86 5.59 5.09
C TRP A 228 -23.26 6.95 4.77
N ALA A 229 -23.64 7.56 3.63
CA ALA A 229 -23.21 8.92 3.31
C ALA A 229 -23.74 9.94 4.35
N GLU A 230 -25.02 9.83 4.73
CA GLU A 230 -25.65 10.70 5.74
C GLU A 230 -25.02 10.49 7.13
N GLU A 231 -24.78 9.24 7.52
CA GLU A 231 -24.16 8.92 8.80
C GLU A 231 -22.73 9.44 8.87
N GLY A 232 -21.92 9.17 7.84
CA GLY A 232 -20.53 9.67 7.74
C GLY A 232 -20.48 11.19 7.71
N TRP A 233 -21.33 11.82 6.91
CA TRP A 233 -21.44 13.28 6.87
C TRP A 233 -21.80 13.88 8.23
N LYS A 234 -22.85 13.37 8.87
CA LYS A 234 -23.27 13.84 10.19
C LYS A 234 -22.16 13.78 11.23
N LYS A 235 -21.31 12.78 11.13
CA LYS A 235 -20.23 12.55 12.11
C LYS A 235 -18.97 13.35 11.82
N TYR A 236 -18.62 13.55 10.54
CA TYR A 236 -17.31 14.07 10.14
C TYR A 236 -17.35 15.38 9.33
N ALA A 237 -18.52 15.95 9.03
CA ALA A 237 -18.64 17.18 8.23
C ALA A 237 -18.02 18.44 8.86
N SER A 238 -17.69 18.41 10.15
CA SER A 238 -17.08 19.53 10.88
C SER A 238 -15.55 19.53 10.83
N TYR A 239 -14.95 18.53 10.24
CA TYR A 239 -13.52 18.42 10.04
C TYR A 239 -13.14 18.78 8.59
#